data_24b9ef85617dd95352810a55588df635
#
_entry.id   24b9ef85617dd95352810a55588df635
#
_cell.length_a   1.000
_cell.length_b   1.000
_cell.length_c   1.000
_cell.angle_alpha   90.00
_cell.angle_beta   90.00
_cell.angle_gamma   90.00
#
_symmetry.space_group_name_H-M   'P 1'
#
loop_
_entity.id
_entity.type
_entity.pdbx_description
1 polymer ?
#
loop_
_entity_poly.entity_id
_entity_poly.type
_entity_poly.pdbx_seq_one_letter_code
_entity_poly.pdbx_strand_id
1 'polypeptide(L)'
;MPDLSTSLTLCSLCPKLCSHVCPVYRASGRETLTPQFKMSSLLNLRRPEATATEVEALPIYGCTGCGACTTACLHKIEPAQHLIRGRMTAERADVGHPALYDLPERLFHRAQEASRAILRDPELASRLAQPGEVGLLPSCLPRRQLGEGPVAEAKQLLTVLDRLREHRRDLPEYGLLTVGSAGYALYAAGLDESFRLYAESFAHKVASLPTLVTTCSACTYLLKVVYPQHGVPLGPKVLHLSEFLLPYASALPVVRRLPKVTYHAPCHLSRRLHIDAPRQLLGRICEQVDDLLPVGDESLCCGAGGLLPQTDPQLAQQMADEAIATGAATSPVVSGCPSCGYHLTKSGHPARDLLDLLVEATTP
;
A
#
# COMPACT_ATOMS: atom_id res chain seq x y z
N MET A 1 13.19 19.44 4.38
CA MET A 1 11.86 19.52 5.02
C MET A 1 12.04 20.10 6.42
N PRO A 2 11.07 20.90 6.94
CA PRO A 2 11.11 21.35 8.33
C PRO A 2 11.08 20.14 9.29
N ASP A 3 11.70 20.28 10.47
CA ASP A 3 11.58 19.28 11.52
C ASP A 3 10.13 19.13 12.01
N LEU A 4 9.86 18.10 12.82
CA LEU A 4 8.50 17.81 13.27
C LEU A 4 7.87 18.98 14.07
N SER A 5 8.62 19.61 14.99
CA SER A 5 8.10 20.69 15.82
C SER A 5 7.71 21.91 14.98
N THR A 6 8.59 22.33 14.08
CA THR A 6 8.34 23.40 13.11
C THR A 6 7.15 23.05 12.22
N SER A 7 7.06 21.83 11.72
CA SER A 7 5.96 21.36 10.88
C SER A 7 4.61 21.44 11.60
N LEU A 8 4.54 21.01 12.85
CA LEU A 8 3.32 21.04 13.66
C LEU A 8 2.86 22.49 13.93
N THR A 9 3.80 23.37 14.29
CA THR A 9 3.53 24.78 14.53
C THR A 9 3.03 25.49 13.26
N LEU A 10 3.70 25.30 12.13
CA LEU A 10 3.28 25.90 10.86
C LEU A 10 1.88 25.41 10.44
N CYS A 11 1.59 24.12 10.59
CA CYS A 11 0.27 23.58 10.28
C CYS A 11 -0.82 24.18 11.15
N SER A 12 -0.55 24.45 12.45
CA SER A 12 -1.54 25.03 13.37
C SER A 12 -1.97 26.44 12.99
N LEU A 13 -1.08 27.19 12.32
CA LEU A 13 -1.31 28.58 11.89
C LEU A 13 -1.70 28.68 10.41
N CYS A 14 -1.75 27.57 9.68
CA CYS A 14 -1.94 27.55 8.23
C CYS A 14 -3.42 27.79 7.83
N PRO A 15 -3.70 28.47 6.68
CA PRO A 15 -5.04 28.66 6.14
C PRO A 15 -5.68 27.38 5.55
N LYS A 16 -5.12 26.20 5.78
CA LYS A 16 -5.68 24.88 5.43
C LYS A 16 -5.81 24.57 3.94
N LEU A 17 -4.92 25.06 3.08
CA LEU A 17 -4.98 24.81 1.63
C LEU A 17 -5.03 23.29 1.28
N CYS A 18 -4.46 22.44 2.14
CA CYS A 18 -4.47 21.00 1.94
C CYS A 18 -5.84 20.32 2.20
N SER A 19 -6.83 21.05 2.73
CA SER A 19 -8.15 20.44 3.04
C SER A 19 -8.86 19.96 1.78
N HIS A 20 -8.87 20.75 0.70
CA HIS A 20 -9.58 20.37 -0.52
C HIS A 20 -8.96 19.21 -1.31
N VAL A 21 -7.70 18.92 -1.11
CA VAL A 21 -7.07 17.76 -1.75
C VAL A 21 -7.09 16.52 -0.85
N CYS A 22 -7.51 16.67 0.41
CA CYS A 22 -7.57 15.55 1.35
C CYS A 22 -8.78 14.66 1.06
N PRO A 23 -8.60 13.41 0.58
CA PRO A 23 -9.72 12.55 0.25
C PRO A 23 -10.54 12.16 1.50
N VAL A 24 -9.93 12.13 2.68
CA VAL A 24 -10.64 11.89 3.95
C VAL A 24 -11.59 13.04 4.29
N TYR A 25 -11.12 14.28 4.16
CA TYR A 25 -11.96 15.44 4.41
C TYR A 25 -13.07 15.57 3.36
N ARG A 26 -12.75 15.38 2.09
CA ARG A 26 -13.72 15.40 0.99
C ARG A 26 -14.87 14.42 1.21
N ALA A 27 -14.55 13.19 1.55
CA ALA A 27 -15.54 12.14 1.79
C ALA A 27 -16.39 12.39 3.06
N SER A 28 -15.80 12.98 4.10
CA SER A 28 -16.49 13.13 5.40
C SER A 28 -17.18 14.48 5.62
N GLY A 29 -16.66 15.55 5.00
CA GLY A 29 -17.03 16.95 5.34
C GLY A 29 -16.65 17.39 6.76
N ARG A 30 -15.98 16.54 7.56
CA ARG A 30 -15.66 16.82 8.96
C ARG A 30 -14.39 17.64 9.11
N GLU A 31 -14.48 18.87 9.62
CA GLU A 31 -13.34 19.76 9.88
C GLU A 31 -12.24 19.10 10.75
N THR A 32 -12.65 18.27 11.71
CA THR A 32 -11.74 17.50 12.58
C THR A 32 -10.88 16.50 11.81
N LEU A 33 -11.22 16.20 10.57
CA LEU A 33 -10.47 15.29 9.70
C LEU A 33 -9.70 16.00 8.60
N THR A 34 -9.59 17.33 8.63
CA THR A 34 -8.64 18.06 7.76
C THR A 34 -7.18 17.71 8.15
N PRO A 35 -6.25 17.73 7.20
CA PRO A 35 -4.84 17.49 7.55
C PRO A 35 -4.31 18.47 8.61
N GLN A 36 -4.74 19.73 8.52
CA GLN A 36 -4.35 20.77 9.49
C GLN A 36 -4.85 20.43 10.90
N PHE A 37 -6.13 20.06 11.07
CA PHE A 37 -6.67 19.72 12.39
C PHE A 37 -5.96 18.50 12.99
N LYS A 38 -5.73 17.44 12.17
CA LYS A 38 -4.97 16.27 12.59
C LYS A 38 -3.56 16.61 13.08
N MET A 39 -2.88 17.52 12.38
CA MET A 39 -1.54 18.00 12.81
C MET A 39 -1.62 18.81 14.11
N SER A 40 -2.69 19.60 14.29
CA SER A 40 -2.94 20.32 15.56
C SER A 40 -3.25 19.36 16.72
N SER A 41 -4.03 18.30 16.47
CA SER A 41 -4.24 17.22 17.44
C SER A 41 -2.92 16.57 17.86
N LEU A 42 -2.06 16.25 16.88
CA LEU A 42 -0.74 15.69 17.18
C LEU A 42 0.14 16.67 17.97
N LEU A 43 0.07 17.98 17.69
CA LEU A 43 0.79 19.00 18.48
C LEU A 43 0.31 19.00 19.94
N ASN A 44 -1.01 18.92 20.16
CA ASN A 44 -1.59 18.87 21.50
C ASN A 44 -1.16 17.62 22.27
N LEU A 45 -1.22 16.43 21.65
CA LEU A 45 -0.75 15.18 22.25
C LEU A 45 0.73 15.19 22.68
N ARG A 46 1.53 16.09 22.13
CA ARG A 46 2.96 16.23 22.43
C ARG A 46 3.27 17.26 23.50
N ARG A 47 2.28 18.01 24.00
CA ARG A 47 2.49 18.99 25.07
C ARG A 47 2.71 18.27 26.40
N PRO A 48 3.76 18.66 27.16
CA PRO A 48 4.08 17.98 28.43
C PRO A 48 2.96 18.05 29.47
N GLU A 49 2.15 19.12 29.42
CA GLU A 49 1.06 19.36 30.36
C GLU A 49 -0.29 18.76 29.90
N ALA A 50 -0.35 18.21 28.69
CA ALA A 50 -1.60 17.68 28.17
C ALA A 50 -1.89 16.31 28.80
N THR A 51 -3.01 16.19 29.47
CA THR A 51 -3.64 14.88 29.73
C THR A 51 -4.19 14.39 28.39
N ALA A 52 -3.41 13.58 27.68
CA ALA A 52 -3.84 13.01 26.41
C ALA A 52 -5.13 12.18 26.62
N THR A 53 -6.11 12.35 25.75
CA THR A 53 -7.33 11.56 25.76
C THR A 53 -7.48 10.80 24.45
N GLU A 54 -8.18 9.67 24.47
CA GLU A 54 -8.51 8.91 23.25
C GLU A 54 -9.22 9.79 22.22
N VAL A 55 -10.14 10.65 22.66
CA VAL A 55 -10.91 11.57 21.79
C VAL A 55 -9.99 12.54 21.04
N GLU A 56 -8.95 13.05 21.70
CA GLU A 56 -7.96 13.93 21.07
C GLU A 56 -7.04 13.19 20.09
N ALA A 57 -6.79 11.90 20.33
CA ALA A 57 -5.99 11.05 19.47
C ALA A 57 -6.76 10.55 18.22
N LEU A 58 -8.08 10.38 18.28
CA LEU A 58 -8.89 9.85 17.18
C LEU A 58 -8.64 10.51 15.82
N PRO A 59 -8.53 11.86 15.69
CA PRO A 59 -8.32 12.49 14.39
C PRO A 59 -7.10 12.00 13.63
N ILE A 60 -5.99 11.66 14.32
CA ILE A 60 -4.76 11.19 13.65
C ILE A 60 -4.95 9.81 13.01
N TYR A 61 -5.85 8.98 13.54
CA TYR A 61 -6.18 7.67 12.97
C TYR A 61 -7.08 7.77 11.73
N GLY A 62 -7.76 8.90 11.51
CA GLY A 62 -8.47 9.20 10.27
C GLY A 62 -7.56 9.52 9.07
N CYS A 63 -6.24 9.27 9.15
CA CYS A 63 -5.32 9.50 8.04
C CYS A 63 -4.97 8.19 7.32
N THR A 64 -5.16 8.15 6.00
CA THR A 64 -4.80 6.99 5.16
C THR A 64 -3.33 6.92 4.75
N GLY A 65 -2.52 7.94 5.04
CA GLY A 65 -1.12 8.00 4.63
C GLY A 65 -0.91 8.30 3.14
N CYS A 66 -1.95 8.69 2.40
CA CYS A 66 -1.91 8.82 0.93
C CYS A 66 -1.01 9.94 0.39
N GLY A 67 -0.66 10.95 1.20
CA GLY A 67 0.24 12.04 0.82
C GLY A 67 -0.39 13.17 -0.01
N ALA A 68 -1.71 13.17 -0.29
CA ALA A 68 -2.36 14.22 -1.08
C ALA A 68 -2.17 15.63 -0.49
N CYS A 69 -2.16 15.76 0.82
CA CYS A 69 -1.96 17.04 1.50
C CYS A 69 -0.57 17.67 1.24
N THR A 70 0.44 16.86 0.92
CA THR A 70 1.79 17.36 0.61
C THR A 70 1.83 18.11 -0.72
N THR A 71 1.03 17.69 -1.71
CA THR A 71 1.01 18.31 -3.05
C THR A 71 0.52 19.76 -3.00
N ALA A 72 -0.43 20.07 -2.13
CA ALA A 72 -0.99 21.40 -1.94
C ALA A 72 -0.26 22.22 -0.85
N CYS A 73 0.78 21.67 -0.21
CA CYS A 73 1.48 22.34 0.88
C CYS A 73 2.56 23.29 0.38
N LEU A 74 2.37 24.61 0.59
CA LEU A 74 3.36 25.63 0.25
C LEU A 74 4.65 25.51 1.07
N HIS A 75 4.55 25.00 2.30
CA HIS A 75 5.70 24.78 3.20
C HIS A 75 6.41 23.44 2.95
N LYS A 76 5.97 22.65 1.97
CA LYS A 76 6.54 21.32 1.66
C LYS A 76 6.57 20.38 2.87
N ILE A 77 5.60 20.51 3.77
CA ILE A 77 5.39 19.59 4.89
C ILE A 77 4.78 18.29 4.37
N GLU A 78 5.11 17.17 4.99
CA GLU A 78 4.49 15.86 4.74
C GLU A 78 3.55 15.44 5.89
N PRO A 79 2.33 16.02 5.99
CA PRO A 79 1.44 15.73 7.11
C PRO A 79 1.13 14.24 7.24
N ALA A 80 0.94 13.52 6.12
CA ALA A 80 0.64 12.09 6.14
C ALA A 80 1.73 11.27 6.86
N GLN A 81 3.01 11.57 6.62
CA GLN A 81 4.12 10.90 7.29
C GLN A 81 4.17 11.24 8.78
N HIS A 82 4.03 12.52 9.12
CA HIS A 82 4.00 12.96 10.52
C HIS A 82 2.84 12.34 11.30
N LEU A 83 1.65 12.21 10.69
CA LEU A 83 0.47 11.64 11.33
C LEU A 83 0.60 10.13 11.57
N ILE A 84 1.09 9.36 10.60
CA ILE A 84 1.31 7.93 10.83
C ILE A 84 2.36 7.72 11.92
N ARG A 85 3.49 8.45 11.88
CA ARG A 85 4.49 8.40 12.94
C ARG A 85 3.97 8.96 14.28
N GLY A 86 3.05 9.92 14.24
CA GLY A 86 2.42 10.52 15.41
C GLY A 86 1.54 9.54 16.20
N ARG A 87 1.06 8.46 15.56
CA ARG A 87 0.34 7.37 16.26
C ARG A 87 1.21 6.69 17.32
N MET A 88 2.53 6.67 17.14
CA MET A 88 3.48 6.22 18.17
C MET A 88 3.40 7.09 19.43
N THR A 89 3.09 8.37 19.30
CA THR A 89 2.89 9.25 20.45
C THR A 89 1.61 8.89 21.19
N ALA A 90 0.53 8.58 20.48
CA ALA A 90 -0.72 8.14 21.08
C ALA A 90 -0.58 6.77 21.77
N GLU A 91 0.12 5.82 21.14
CA GLU A 91 0.38 4.49 21.75
C GLU A 91 1.19 4.61 23.04
N ARG A 92 2.26 5.44 23.04
CA ARG A 92 3.08 5.67 24.24
C ARG A 92 2.34 6.39 25.37
N ALA A 93 1.30 7.13 25.04
CA ALA A 93 0.45 7.82 26.01
C ALA A 93 -0.75 6.96 26.45
N ASP A 94 -0.81 5.69 26.02
CA ASP A 94 -1.92 4.76 26.27
C ASP A 94 -3.29 5.28 25.81
N VAL A 95 -3.28 6.06 24.72
CA VAL A 95 -4.49 6.59 24.05
C VAL A 95 -4.56 6.14 22.59
N GLY A 96 -4.05 4.96 22.31
CA GLY A 96 -4.11 4.30 21.03
C GLY A 96 -5.56 4.04 20.60
N HIS A 97 -5.78 3.74 19.31
CA HIS A 97 -7.13 3.47 18.83
C HIS A 97 -7.60 2.07 19.25
N PRO A 98 -8.74 1.92 19.98
CA PRO A 98 -9.17 0.63 20.53
C PRO A 98 -9.30 -0.51 19.52
N ALA A 99 -9.73 -0.21 18.28
CA ALA A 99 -9.84 -1.20 17.20
C ALA A 99 -8.50 -1.80 16.74
N LEU A 100 -7.36 -1.29 17.24
CA LEU A 100 -6.02 -1.70 16.85
C LEU A 100 -5.27 -2.46 17.94
N TYR A 101 -5.80 -2.59 19.16
CA TYR A 101 -5.10 -3.23 20.29
C TYR A 101 -4.71 -4.69 20.03
N ASP A 102 -5.57 -5.47 19.39
CA ASP A 102 -5.32 -6.89 19.05
C ASP A 102 -4.76 -7.07 17.61
N LEU A 103 -4.55 -5.97 16.89
CA LEU A 103 -4.11 -6.01 15.52
C LEU A 103 -2.77 -6.72 15.31
N PRO A 104 -1.72 -6.50 16.15
CA PRO A 104 -0.44 -7.17 16.00
C PRO A 104 -0.57 -8.68 16.04
N GLU A 105 -1.33 -9.21 16.97
CA GLU A 105 -1.56 -10.66 17.11
C GLU A 105 -2.30 -11.22 15.90
N ARG A 106 -3.40 -10.59 15.49
CA ARG A 106 -4.17 -11.00 14.31
C ARG A 106 -3.34 -11.01 13.04
N LEU A 107 -2.47 -10.02 12.86
CA LEU A 107 -1.60 -9.93 11.69
C LEU A 107 -0.49 -10.95 11.71
N PHE A 108 0.10 -11.20 12.87
CA PHE A 108 1.13 -12.21 13.05
C PHE A 108 0.58 -13.60 12.71
N HIS A 109 -0.59 -13.94 13.24
CA HIS A 109 -1.27 -15.21 12.92
C HIS A 109 -1.55 -15.34 11.41
N ARG A 110 -2.11 -14.31 10.79
CA ARG A 110 -2.38 -14.31 9.33
C ARG A 110 -1.11 -14.47 8.48
N ALA A 111 -0.04 -13.77 8.85
CA ALA A 111 1.23 -13.88 8.15
C ALA A 111 1.83 -15.28 8.27
N GLN A 112 1.73 -15.90 9.46
CA GLN A 112 2.16 -17.28 9.67
C GLN A 112 1.30 -18.28 8.89
N GLU A 113 -0.02 -18.10 8.89
CA GLU A 113 -0.93 -18.97 8.12
C GLU A 113 -0.63 -18.88 6.62
N ALA A 114 -0.42 -17.68 6.08
CA ALA A 114 -0.03 -17.48 4.69
C ALA A 114 1.29 -18.19 4.35
N SER A 115 2.29 -18.05 5.21
CA SER A 115 3.58 -18.73 5.05
C SER A 115 3.45 -20.24 5.11
N ARG A 116 2.69 -20.74 6.08
CA ARG A 116 2.43 -22.18 6.21
C ARG A 116 1.65 -22.75 5.02
N ALA A 117 0.70 -21.98 4.48
CA ALA A 117 -0.08 -22.39 3.31
C ALA A 117 0.82 -22.57 2.07
N ILE A 118 1.74 -21.62 1.83
CA ILE A 118 2.75 -21.72 0.76
C ILE A 118 3.64 -22.96 0.99
N LEU A 119 4.14 -23.17 2.21
CA LEU A 119 5.02 -24.30 2.53
C LEU A 119 4.34 -25.67 2.45
N ARG A 120 3.00 -25.75 2.63
CA ARG A 120 2.23 -26.98 2.51
C ARG A 120 1.88 -27.35 1.07
N ASP A 121 1.94 -26.39 0.15
CA ASP A 121 1.74 -26.65 -1.27
C ASP A 121 3.08 -27.16 -1.85
N PRO A 122 3.18 -28.42 -2.33
CA PRO A 122 4.45 -29.00 -2.77
C PRO A 122 5.05 -28.26 -3.98
N GLU A 123 4.22 -27.74 -4.87
CA GLU A 123 4.66 -26.95 -6.01
C GLU A 123 5.34 -25.66 -5.55
N LEU A 124 4.68 -24.89 -4.68
CA LEU A 124 5.21 -23.63 -4.18
C LEU A 124 6.41 -23.82 -3.25
N ALA A 125 6.41 -24.86 -2.43
CA ALA A 125 7.53 -25.20 -1.55
C ALA A 125 8.82 -25.51 -2.31
N SER A 126 8.73 -26.04 -3.53
CA SER A 126 9.88 -26.28 -4.41
C SER A 126 10.40 -25.01 -5.09
N ARG A 127 9.67 -23.89 -5.00
CA ARG A 127 9.95 -22.63 -5.70
C ARG A 127 10.31 -21.48 -4.74
N LEU A 128 10.89 -21.81 -3.58
CA LEU A 128 11.36 -20.80 -2.62
C LEU A 128 12.65 -20.14 -3.10
N ALA A 129 12.75 -18.83 -2.86
CA ALA A 129 13.92 -18.04 -3.26
C ALA A 129 15.21 -18.51 -2.59
N GLN A 130 16.23 -18.70 -3.39
CA GLN A 130 17.58 -19.06 -2.94
C GLN A 130 18.46 -17.80 -2.86
N PRO A 131 19.58 -17.85 -2.10
CA PRO A 131 20.56 -16.76 -2.11
C PRO A 131 21.02 -16.42 -3.53
N GLY A 132 21.02 -15.12 -3.86
CA GLY A 132 21.38 -14.64 -5.20
C GLY A 132 20.23 -14.55 -6.21
N GLU A 133 19.04 -15.06 -5.87
CA GLU A 133 17.84 -14.96 -6.71
C GLU A 133 17.00 -13.73 -6.41
N VAL A 134 16.06 -13.43 -7.31
CA VAL A 134 15.00 -12.42 -7.07
C VAL A 134 13.96 -13.01 -6.12
N GLY A 135 13.78 -12.39 -4.95
CA GLY A 135 12.74 -12.78 -4.00
C GLY A 135 11.38 -12.19 -4.35
N LEU A 136 10.39 -13.03 -4.50
CA LEU A 136 8.99 -12.62 -4.75
C LEU A 136 8.21 -12.61 -3.45
N LEU A 137 7.71 -11.44 -3.05
CA LEU A 137 6.87 -11.24 -1.87
C LEU A 137 5.40 -11.09 -2.29
N PRO A 138 4.58 -12.16 -2.19
CA PRO A 138 3.14 -12.06 -2.39
C PRO A 138 2.47 -11.13 -1.38
N SER A 139 1.30 -10.59 -1.70
CA SER A 139 0.51 -9.79 -0.78
C SER A 139 0.04 -10.62 0.43
N CYS A 140 0.01 -9.99 1.59
CA CYS A 140 -0.53 -10.59 2.82
C CYS A 140 -2.07 -10.54 2.93
N LEU A 141 -2.76 -9.96 1.92
CA LEU A 141 -4.21 -9.83 1.93
C LEU A 141 -4.90 -11.03 1.29
N PRO A 142 -5.97 -11.55 1.89
CA PRO A 142 -6.80 -12.55 1.22
C PRO A 142 -7.51 -11.91 0.02
N ARG A 143 -7.30 -12.44 -1.16
CA ARG A 143 -8.03 -12.04 -2.37
C ARG A 143 -9.40 -12.76 -2.38
N ARG A 144 -10.42 -12.11 -1.82
CA ARG A 144 -11.76 -12.71 -1.74
C ARG A 144 -12.47 -12.89 -3.08
N GLN A 145 -12.06 -12.20 -4.14
CA GLN A 145 -12.74 -12.30 -5.44
C GLN A 145 -12.58 -13.65 -6.12
N LEU A 146 -11.52 -14.41 -5.78
CA LEU A 146 -11.25 -15.71 -6.38
C LEU A 146 -11.37 -16.86 -5.37
N GLY A 147 -11.83 -16.61 -4.13
CA GLY A 147 -11.90 -17.65 -3.09
C GLY A 147 -10.54 -18.13 -2.58
N GLU A 148 -9.45 -17.49 -3.00
CA GLU A 148 -8.10 -18.01 -2.94
C GLU A 148 -7.17 -17.04 -2.17
N GLY A 149 -6.48 -17.57 -1.18
CA GLY A 149 -5.56 -16.83 -0.32
C GLY A 149 -4.19 -16.59 -0.96
N PRO A 150 -3.14 -16.40 -0.14
CA PRO A 150 -1.76 -16.13 -0.59
C PRO A 150 -1.18 -17.18 -1.55
N VAL A 151 -1.67 -18.42 -1.49
CA VAL A 151 -1.29 -19.53 -2.40
C VAL A 151 -1.63 -19.20 -3.84
N ALA A 152 -2.84 -18.70 -4.11
CA ALA A 152 -3.25 -18.36 -5.46
C ALA A 152 -2.42 -17.22 -6.05
N GLU A 153 -2.17 -16.17 -5.27
CA GLU A 153 -1.32 -15.08 -5.74
C GLU A 153 0.10 -15.55 -6.03
N ALA A 154 0.66 -16.42 -5.17
CA ALA A 154 1.97 -17.01 -5.41
C ALA A 154 1.99 -17.81 -6.73
N LYS A 155 0.96 -18.64 -6.99
CA LYS A 155 0.82 -19.37 -8.27
C LYS A 155 0.67 -18.43 -9.46
N GLN A 156 -0.15 -17.40 -9.35
CA GLN A 156 -0.31 -16.39 -10.40
C GLN A 156 1.02 -15.68 -10.73
N LEU A 157 1.79 -15.29 -9.70
CA LEU A 157 3.12 -14.68 -9.88
C LEU A 157 4.05 -15.60 -10.66
N LEU A 158 4.16 -16.86 -10.22
CA LEU A 158 4.99 -17.86 -10.90
C LEU A 158 4.50 -18.10 -12.34
N THR A 159 3.19 -18.22 -12.55
CA THR A 159 2.60 -18.42 -13.88
C THR A 159 3.02 -17.31 -14.86
N VAL A 160 2.92 -16.04 -14.46
CA VAL A 160 3.29 -14.91 -15.33
C VAL A 160 4.80 -14.93 -15.62
N LEU A 161 5.62 -15.17 -14.60
CA LEU A 161 7.08 -15.16 -14.74
C LEU A 161 7.60 -16.37 -15.52
N ASP A 162 7.05 -17.56 -15.30
CA ASP A 162 7.43 -18.77 -16.04
C ASP A 162 7.10 -18.61 -17.53
N ARG A 163 5.93 -18.08 -17.88
CA ARG A 163 5.56 -17.79 -19.27
C ARG A 163 6.48 -16.73 -19.90
N LEU A 164 6.82 -15.69 -19.12
CA LEU A 164 7.75 -14.68 -19.61
C LEU A 164 9.15 -15.30 -19.85
N ARG A 165 9.60 -16.20 -18.99
CA ARG A 165 10.89 -16.91 -19.12
C ARG A 165 10.99 -17.77 -20.37
N GLU A 166 9.90 -18.35 -20.83
CA GLU A 166 9.86 -19.09 -22.10
C GLU A 166 10.29 -18.21 -23.30
N HIS A 167 10.02 -16.89 -23.22
CA HIS A 167 10.32 -15.90 -24.25
C HIS A 167 11.57 -15.05 -23.93
N ARG A 168 12.00 -15.04 -22.67
CA ARG A 168 13.14 -14.24 -22.16
C ARG A 168 13.99 -15.07 -21.22
N ARG A 169 14.93 -15.82 -21.79
CA ARG A 169 15.86 -16.66 -21.02
C ARG A 169 16.88 -15.87 -20.18
N ASP A 170 17.01 -14.57 -20.44
CA ASP A 170 17.80 -13.63 -19.65
C ASP A 170 17.06 -13.07 -18.42
N LEU A 171 15.81 -13.50 -18.18
CA LEU A 171 15.12 -13.19 -16.94
C LEU A 171 15.89 -13.80 -15.76
N PRO A 172 16.22 -13.01 -14.71
CA PRO A 172 16.97 -13.54 -13.56
C PRO A 172 16.18 -14.67 -12.87
N GLU A 173 16.91 -15.58 -12.19
CA GLU A 173 16.29 -16.61 -11.36
C GLU A 173 15.45 -15.97 -10.24
N TYR A 174 14.33 -16.57 -9.89
CA TYR A 174 13.38 -16.05 -8.92
C TYR A 174 12.73 -17.16 -8.10
N GLY A 175 12.35 -16.81 -6.88
CA GLY A 175 11.63 -17.70 -6.00
C GLY A 175 10.75 -16.95 -5.01
N LEU A 176 9.85 -17.67 -4.35
CA LEU A 176 8.88 -17.15 -3.41
C LEU A 176 9.50 -16.90 -2.03
N LEU A 177 9.04 -15.86 -1.36
CA LEU A 177 9.30 -15.60 0.04
C LEU A 177 8.13 -16.06 0.92
N THR A 178 8.47 -16.65 2.05
CA THR A 178 7.51 -17.12 3.06
C THR A 178 7.43 -16.21 4.28
N VAL A 179 7.80 -14.95 4.13
CA VAL A 179 7.79 -13.99 5.25
C VAL A 179 6.41 -13.39 5.58
N GLY A 180 5.40 -13.69 4.76
CA GLY A 180 3.98 -13.40 4.99
C GLY A 180 3.57 -11.93 4.92
N SER A 181 4.42 -10.97 5.27
CA SER A 181 4.11 -9.54 5.28
C SER A 181 5.38 -8.71 5.33
N ALA A 182 5.31 -7.44 4.92
CA ALA A 182 6.37 -6.44 5.14
C ALA A 182 6.18 -5.61 6.43
N GLY A 183 5.14 -5.87 7.25
CA GLY A 183 4.91 -5.17 8.52
C GLY A 183 4.16 -3.83 8.41
N TYR A 184 3.53 -3.52 7.26
CA TYR A 184 2.83 -2.25 7.06
C TYR A 184 1.80 -1.94 8.15
N ALA A 185 1.10 -2.93 8.65
CA ALA A 185 0.06 -2.69 9.63
C ALA A 185 0.61 -2.34 11.03
N LEU A 186 1.76 -2.89 11.43
CA LEU A 186 2.46 -2.47 12.66
C LEU A 186 2.88 -0.99 12.55
N TYR A 187 3.48 -0.62 11.43
CA TYR A 187 3.85 0.77 11.15
C TYR A 187 2.62 1.70 11.16
N ALA A 188 1.56 1.31 10.43
CA ALA A 188 0.36 2.12 10.31
C ALA A 188 -0.46 2.22 11.61
N ALA A 189 -0.33 1.27 12.53
CA ALA A 189 -0.92 1.35 13.86
C ALA A 189 -0.15 2.26 14.83
N GLY A 190 1.12 2.54 14.55
CA GLY A 190 2.00 3.31 15.46
C GLY A 190 2.77 2.43 16.45
N LEU A 191 2.81 1.12 16.24
CA LEU A 191 3.49 0.14 17.10
C LEU A 191 4.99 0.10 16.75
N ASP A 192 5.70 1.17 17.12
CA ASP A 192 7.07 1.45 16.67
C ASP A 192 8.07 0.35 17.03
N GLU A 193 8.07 -0.08 18.28
CA GLU A 193 9.00 -1.12 18.75
C GLU A 193 8.76 -2.46 18.04
N SER A 194 7.49 -2.89 18.00
CA SER A 194 7.09 -4.11 17.29
C SER A 194 7.41 -4.01 15.79
N PHE A 195 7.20 -2.85 15.19
CA PHE A 195 7.55 -2.61 13.78
C PHE A 195 9.06 -2.70 13.58
N ARG A 196 9.88 -2.06 14.41
CA ARG A 196 11.34 -2.07 14.29
C ARG A 196 11.91 -3.48 14.40
N LEU A 197 11.51 -4.23 15.44
CA LEU A 197 11.92 -5.63 15.63
C LEU A 197 11.53 -6.51 14.44
N TYR A 198 10.31 -6.31 13.93
CA TYR A 198 9.84 -7.01 12.74
C TYR A 198 10.67 -6.66 11.50
N ALA A 199 10.95 -5.37 11.30
CA ALA A 199 11.71 -4.87 10.15
C ALA A 199 13.15 -5.39 10.16
N GLU A 200 13.81 -5.42 11.31
CA GLU A 200 15.16 -5.99 11.47
C GLU A 200 15.18 -7.50 11.11
N SER A 201 14.20 -8.26 11.63
CA SER A 201 14.04 -9.67 11.29
C SER A 201 13.77 -9.89 9.80
N PHE A 202 12.91 -9.06 9.21
CA PHE A 202 12.61 -9.11 7.77
C PHE A 202 13.86 -8.80 6.94
N ALA A 203 14.58 -7.72 7.28
CA ALA A 203 15.80 -7.33 6.58
C ALA A 203 16.85 -8.42 6.60
N HIS A 204 17.02 -9.11 7.74
CA HIS A 204 17.92 -10.25 7.86
C HIS A 204 17.53 -11.40 6.92
N LYS A 205 16.23 -11.73 6.86
CA LYS A 205 15.73 -12.83 6.00
C LYS A 205 15.94 -12.60 4.51
N VAL A 206 15.94 -11.35 4.06
CA VAL A 206 16.08 -10.99 2.64
C VAL A 206 17.50 -10.54 2.27
N ALA A 207 18.44 -10.51 3.21
CA ALA A 207 19.76 -9.91 3.04
C ALA A 207 20.61 -10.55 1.91
N SER A 208 20.40 -11.84 1.62
CA SER A 208 21.12 -12.57 0.57
C SER A 208 20.57 -12.37 -0.84
N LEU A 209 19.45 -11.66 -0.98
CA LEU A 209 18.80 -11.44 -2.27
C LEU A 209 19.33 -10.17 -2.94
N PRO A 210 19.57 -10.17 -4.27
CA PRO A 210 19.91 -8.95 -5.00
C PRO A 210 18.71 -8.04 -5.22
N THR A 211 17.53 -8.62 -5.36
CA THR A 211 16.29 -7.89 -5.66
C THR A 211 15.11 -8.51 -4.91
N LEU A 212 14.24 -7.65 -4.41
CA LEU A 212 12.99 -7.99 -3.76
C LEU A 212 11.83 -7.39 -4.56
N VAL A 213 10.94 -8.25 -5.06
CA VAL A 213 9.76 -7.85 -5.83
C VAL A 213 8.50 -8.02 -4.98
N THR A 214 7.67 -6.99 -4.91
CA THR A 214 6.39 -7.01 -4.19
C THR A 214 5.23 -6.63 -5.11
N THR A 215 4.07 -7.22 -4.89
CA THR A 215 2.82 -6.91 -5.63
C THR A 215 2.04 -5.75 -5.01
N CYS A 216 2.36 -5.36 -3.77
CA CYS A 216 1.60 -4.40 -3.00
C CYS A 216 2.26 -3.02 -2.97
N SER A 217 1.53 -1.98 -3.39
CA SER A 217 2.01 -0.59 -3.40
C SER A 217 2.41 -0.08 -2.00
N ALA A 218 1.64 -0.44 -0.98
CA ALA A 218 1.94 -0.05 0.41
C ALA A 218 3.22 -0.73 0.93
N CYS A 219 3.42 -2.02 0.60
CA CYS A 219 4.66 -2.72 0.94
C CYS A 219 5.85 -2.15 0.18
N THR A 220 5.71 -1.82 -1.11
CA THR A 220 6.77 -1.17 -1.89
C THR A 220 7.22 0.15 -1.25
N TYR A 221 6.25 1.00 -0.89
CA TYR A 221 6.54 2.26 -0.20
C TYR A 221 7.21 2.05 1.16
N LEU A 222 6.66 1.13 1.95
CA LEU A 222 7.21 0.79 3.27
C LEU A 222 8.68 0.38 3.17
N LEU A 223 8.99 -0.56 2.28
CA LEU A 223 10.35 -1.13 2.13
C LEU A 223 11.33 -0.13 1.51
N LYS A 224 10.90 0.68 0.53
CA LYS A 224 11.77 1.69 -0.12
C LYS A 224 12.02 2.93 0.74
N VAL A 225 11.03 3.35 1.53
CA VAL A 225 11.06 4.66 2.21
C VAL A 225 11.07 4.54 3.72
N VAL A 226 10.13 3.78 4.28
CA VAL A 226 9.92 3.77 5.73
C VAL A 226 11.01 2.97 6.45
N TYR A 227 11.40 1.83 5.93
CA TYR A 227 12.46 1.00 6.52
C TYR A 227 13.77 1.78 6.70
N PRO A 228 14.32 2.46 5.66
CA PRO A 228 15.49 3.31 5.84
C PRO A 228 15.30 4.44 6.86
N GLN A 229 14.10 5.04 6.91
CA GLN A 229 13.80 6.11 7.88
C GLN A 229 13.74 5.62 9.33
N HIS A 230 13.53 4.32 9.55
CA HIS A 230 13.60 3.68 10.86
C HIS A 230 14.97 3.04 11.14
N GLY A 231 15.99 3.36 10.35
CA GLY A 231 17.35 2.86 10.54
C GLY A 231 17.55 1.40 10.10
N VAL A 232 16.64 0.85 9.33
CA VAL A 232 16.68 -0.54 8.83
C VAL A 232 16.76 -0.55 7.30
N PRO A 233 17.87 -0.11 6.69
CA PRO A 233 18.02 -0.18 5.24
C PRO A 233 18.07 -1.64 4.78
N LEU A 234 17.45 -1.92 3.62
CA LEU A 234 17.48 -3.25 3.02
C LEU A 234 18.69 -3.43 2.11
N GLY A 235 19.27 -4.64 2.10
CA GLY A 235 20.32 -5.02 1.14
C GLY A 235 19.80 -5.11 -0.29
N PRO A 236 18.69 -5.82 -0.56
CA PRO A 236 18.15 -5.98 -1.91
C PRO A 236 17.57 -4.67 -2.47
N LYS A 237 17.64 -4.53 -3.81
CA LYS A 237 16.88 -3.52 -4.55
C LYS A 237 15.38 -3.87 -4.48
N VAL A 238 14.56 -3.00 -3.90
CA VAL A 238 13.12 -3.21 -3.83
C VAL A 238 12.44 -2.69 -5.09
N LEU A 239 11.61 -3.52 -5.72
CA LEU A 239 10.81 -3.18 -6.89
C LEU A 239 9.34 -3.57 -6.68
N HIS A 240 8.41 -2.76 -7.20
CA HIS A 240 7.06 -3.24 -7.44
C HIS A 240 7.06 -4.23 -8.62
N LEU A 241 6.15 -5.21 -8.62
CA LEU A 241 6.03 -6.18 -9.72
C LEU A 241 6.01 -5.52 -11.10
N SER A 242 5.31 -4.40 -11.22
CA SER A 242 5.24 -3.66 -12.48
C SER A 242 6.57 -3.04 -12.89
N GLU A 243 7.38 -2.54 -11.94
CA GLU A 243 8.73 -2.04 -12.24
C GLU A 243 9.64 -3.18 -12.70
N PHE A 244 9.48 -4.35 -12.09
CA PHE A 244 10.27 -5.55 -12.47
C PHE A 244 9.91 -6.06 -13.87
N LEU A 245 8.61 -6.07 -14.21
CA LEU A 245 8.13 -6.57 -15.51
C LEU A 245 8.27 -5.56 -16.66
N LEU A 246 8.31 -4.26 -16.39
CA LEU A 246 8.29 -3.22 -17.42
C LEU A 246 9.42 -3.34 -18.47
N PRO A 247 10.68 -3.64 -18.11
CA PRO A 247 11.75 -3.88 -19.07
C PRO A 247 11.47 -5.04 -20.03
N TYR A 248 10.62 -5.96 -19.63
CA TYR A 248 10.26 -7.16 -20.39
C TYR A 248 8.87 -7.05 -21.05
N ALA A 249 8.22 -5.90 -20.97
CA ALA A 249 6.82 -5.73 -21.40
C ALA A 249 6.58 -6.10 -22.87
N SER A 250 7.57 -5.85 -23.76
CA SER A 250 7.50 -6.24 -25.18
C SER A 250 7.55 -7.75 -25.43
N ALA A 251 8.06 -8.50 -24.47
CA ALA A 251 8.21 -9.96 -24.54
C ALA A 251 7.12 -10.71 -23.73
N LEU A 252 6.22 -9.99 -23.05
CA LEU A 252 5.07 -10.64 -22.44
C LEU A 252 4.28 -11.41 -23.49
N PRO A 253 4.01 -12.72 -23.28
CA PRO A 253 3.31 -13.56 -24.24
C PRO A 253 1.80 -13.29 -24.21
N VAL A 254 1.41 -12.10 -24.66
CA VAL A 254 0.00 -11.69 -24.70
C VAL A 254 -0.71 -12.49 -25.79
N VAL A 255 -1.55 -13.43 -25.37
CA VAL A 255 -2.35 -14.29 -26.25
C VAL A 255 -3.53 -13.51 -26.82
N ARG A 256 -4.14 -12.66 -26.00
CA ARG A 256 -5.21 -11.75 -26.41
C ARG A 256 -5.13 -10.45 -25.62
N ARG A 257 -5.44 -9.35 -26.27
CA ARG A 257 -5.65 -8.08 -25.57
C ARG A 257 -7.00 -8.11 -24.86
N LEU A 258 -6.98 -7.65 -23.61
CA LEU A 258 -8.20 -7.55 -22.81
C LEU A 258 -9.00 -6.32 -23.20
N PRO A 259 -10.33 -6.31 -22.95
CA PRO A 259 -11.16 -5.14 -23.21
C PRO A 259 -10.67 -3.88 -22.48
N LYS A 260 -11.37 -2.77 -22.70
CA LYS A 260 -11.17 -1.50 -22.02
C LYS A 260 -11.28 -1.64 -20.52
N VAL A 261 -10.37 -0.96 -19.80
CA VAL A 261 -10.33 -0.89 -18.32
C VAL A 261 -10.18 0.55 -17.84
N THR A 262 -10.59 0.83 -16.60
CA THR A 262 -10.33 2.09 -15.91
C THR A 262 -9.26 1.87 -14.83
N TYR A 263 -8.12 2.58 -14.96
CA TYR A 263 -7.00 2.43 -14.02
C TYR A 263 -7.14 3.34 -12.81
N HIS A 264 -7.23 2.75 -11.62
CA HIS A 264 -7.06 3.43 -10.34
C HIS A 264 -5.59 3.47 -9.97
N ALA A 265 -4.98 4.65 -9.95
CA ALA A 265 -3.58 4.85 -9.58
C ALA A 265 -3.39 4.73 -8.05
N PRO A 266 -2.69 3.70 -7.52
CA PRO A 266 -2.47 3.57 -6.09
C PRO A 266 -1.61 4.71 -5.55
N CYS A 267 -2.08 5.41 -4.54
CA CYS A 267 -1.41 6.60 -4.01
C CYS A 267 0.05 6.38 -3.56
N HIS A 268 0.37 5.19 -3.03
CA HIS A 268 1.75 4.86 -2.64
C HIS A 268 2.68 4.66 -3.85
N LEU A 269 2.19 4.15 -4.99
CA LEU A 269 3.01 4.07 -6.21
C LEU A 269 3.06 5.41 -6.94
N SER A 270 1.89 5.97 -7.29
CA SER A 270 1.81 7.16 -8.14
C SER A 270 2.36 8.41 -7.43
N ARG A 271 1.75 8.80 -6.32
CA ARG A 271 2.08 10.06 -5.62
C ARG A 271 3.32 9.96 -4.76
N ARG A 272 3.49 8.85 -4.02
CA ARG A 272 4.58 8.72 -3.05
C ARG A 272 5.89 8.23 -3.67
N LEU A 273 5.83 7.41 -4.70
CA LEU A 273 7.00 6.81 -5.35
C LEU A 273 7.19 7.23 -6.81
N HIS A 274 6.23 7.96 -7.40
CA HIS A 274 6.24 8.38 -8.81
C HIS A 274 6.43 7.22 -9.80
N ILE A 275 5.79 6.07 -9.50
CA ILE A 275 5.83 4.85 -10.31
C ILE A 275 4.54 4.75 -11.12
N ASP A 276 4.66 4.83 -12.47
CA ASP A 276 3.57 4.67 -13.43
C ASP A 276 3.62 3.32 -14.18
N ALA A 277 4.53 2.45 -13.82
CA ALA A 277 4.73 1.16 -14.47
C ALA A 277 3.45 0.29 -14.56
N PRO A 278 2.52 0.25 -13.57
CA PRO A 278 1.29 -0.51 -13.71
C PRO A 278 0.45 -0.07 -14.91
N ARG A 279 0.28 1.25 -15.11
CA ARG A 279 -0.49 1.82 -16.23
C ARG A 279 0.14 1.48 -17.58
N GLN A 280 1.47 1.55 -17.66
CA GLN A 280 2.22 1.20 -18.87
C GLN A 280 2.05 -0.28 -19.24
N LEU A 281 2.09 -1.19 -18.27
CA LEU A 281 1.83 -2.61 -18.49
C LEU A 281 0.38 -2.87 -18.93
N LEU A 282 -0.60 -2.19 -18.31
CA LEU A 282 -1.99 -2.27 -18.74
C LEU A 282 -2.16 -1.84 -20.19
N GLY A 283 -1.50 -0.77 -20.62
CA GLY A 283 -1.50 -0.34 -22.03
C GLY A 283 -0.95 -1.40 -23.00
N ARG A 284 -0.13 -2.33 -22.51
CA ARG A 284 0.37 -3.46 -23.30
C ARG A 284 -0.63 -4.60 -23.44
N ILE A 285 -1.40 -4.89 -22.39
CA ILE A 285 -2.29 -6.05 -22.31
C ILE A 285 -3.77 -5.73 -22.55
N CYS A 286 -4.18 -4.46 -22.48
CA CYS A 286 -5.55 -4.01 -22.72
C CYS A 286 -5.67 -3.24 -24.04
N GLU A 287 -6.86 -3.27 -24.65
CA GLU A 287 -7.16 -2.50 -25.85
C GLU A 287 -7.16 -1.00 -25.58
N GLN A 288 -7.73 -0.60 -24.43
CA GLN A 288 -7.80 0.78 -23.99
C GLN A 288 -7.66 0.84 -22.46
N VAL A 289 -6.94 1.84 -21.97
CA VAL A 289 -6.79 2.13 -20.54
C VAL A 289 -7.18 3.58 -20.31
N ASP A 290 -8.33 3.78 -19.67
CA ASP A 290 -8.72 5.09 -19.17
C ASP A 290 -8.17 5.27 -17.75
N ASP A 291 -7.92 6.50 -17.37
CA ASP A 291 -7.54 6.79 -15.98
C ASP A 291 -8.78 7.13 -15.15
N LEU A 292 -8.82 6.64 -13.91
CA LEU A 292 -9.79 7.10 -12.93
C LEU A 292 -9.40 8.52 -12.49
N LEU A 293 -10.21 9.49 -12.85
CA LEU A 293 -9.94 10.91 -12.62
C LEU A 293 -10.16 11.31 -11.14
N PRO A 294 -9.45 12.31 -10.65
CA PRO A 294 -8.29 12.99 -11.26
C PRO A 294 -7.03 12.12 -11.20
N VAL A 295 -6.02 12.43 -12.00
CA VAL A 295 -4.79 11.65 -12.17
C VAL A 295 -3.58 12.27 -11.45
N GLY A 296 -2.49 11.52 -11.37
CA GLY A 296 -1.21 11.97 -10.82
C GLY A 296 -1.33 12.36 -9.35
N ASP A 297 -0.81 13.53 -9.01
CA ASP A 297 -0.79 14.04 -7.63
C ASP A 297 -2.19 14.32 -7.07
N GLU A 298 -3.18 14.51 -7.90
CA GLU A 298 -4.57 14.75 -7.51
C GLU A 298 -5.41 13.46 -7.41
N SER A 299 -4.85 12.30 -7.81
CA SER A 299 -5.57 11.02 -7.79
C SER A 299 -6.21 10.74 -6.42
N LEU A 300 -7.46 10.25 -6.42
CA LEU A 300 -8.18 9.96 -5.19
C LEU A 300 -7.67 8.67 -4.54
N CYS A 301 -7.68 8.67 -3.20
CA CYS A 301 -7.33 7.49 -2.42
C CYS A 301 -8.56 6.61 -2.24
N CYS A 302 -8.42 5.30 -2.47
CA CYS A 302 -9.49 4.32 -2.28
C CYS A 302 -9.97 4.14 -0.83
N GLY A 303 -9.28 4.71 0.17
CA GLY A 303 -9.64 4.54 1.58
C GLY A 303 -8.97 3.37 2.32
N ALA A 304 -8.28 2.45 1.62
CA ALA A 304 -7.69 1.26 2.25
C ALA A 304 -6.48 1.52 3.17
N GLY A 305 -5.80 2.67 3.01
CA GLY A 305 -4.55 2.99 3.70
C GLY A 305 -4.74 3.33 5.18
N GLY A 306 -3.61 3.36 5.92
CA GLY A 306 -3.57 3.83 7.31
C GLY A 306 -4.45 3.06 8.28
N LEU A 307 -4.87 1.84 7.95
CA LEU A 307 -5.81 1.03 8.72
C LEU A 307 -7.22 1.66 8.86
N LEU A 308 -7.57 2.63 8.01
CA LEU A 308 -8.86 3.29 8.07
C LEU A 308 -10.06 2.32 8.02
N PRO A 309 -10.04 1.21 7.23
CA PRO A 309 -11.13 0.22 7.26
C PRO A 309 -11.33 -0.47 8.61
N GLN A 310 -10.37 -0.39 9.54
CA GLN A 310 -10.46 -0.91 10.90
C GLN A 310 -10.87 0.17 11.89
N THR A 311 -10.36 1.40 11.73
CA THR A 311 -10.59 2.51 12.67
C THR A 311 -11.89 3.28 12.39
N ASP A 312 -12.25 3.45 11.12
CA ASP A 312 -13.51 4.09 10.68
C ASP A 312 -13.98 3.43 9.37
N PRO A 313 -14.65 2.25 9.46
CA PRO A 313 -15.10 1.51 8.28
C PRO A 313 -16.07 2.30 7.40
N GLN A 314 -16.93 3.13 8.02
CA GLN A 314 -17.89 3.94 7.30
C GLN A 314 -17.20 5.02 6.46
N LEU A 315 -16.22 5.70 7.04
CA LEU A 315 -15.44 6.69 6.33
C LEU A 315 -14.62 6.05 5.19
N ALA A 316 -14.03 4.88 5.43
CA ALA A 316 -13.32 4.15 4.39
C ALA A 316 -14.25 3.80 3.20
N GLN A 317 -15.50 3.39 3.48
CA GLN A 317 -16.55 3.18 2.48
C GLN A 317 -16.85 4.46 1.70
N GLN A 318 -17.12 5.56 2.39
CA GLN A 318 -17.41 6.86 1.76
C GLN A 318 -16.28 7.31 0.83
N MET A 319 -15.03 7.06 1.21
CA MET A 319 -13.87 7.36 0.35
C MET A 319 -13.83 6.50 -0.91
N ALA A 320 -14.18 5.23 -0.83
CA ALA A 320 -14.28 4.35 -1.99
C ALA A 320 -15.38 4.83 -2.93
N ASP A 321 -16.56 5.15 -2.39
CA ASP A 321 -17.71 5.66 -3.14
C ASP A 321 -17.36 6.97 -3.85
N GLU A 322 -16.73 7.92 -3.15
CA GLU A 322 -16.30 9.19 -3.74
C GLU A 322 -15.26 9.00 -4.85
N ALA A 323 -14.27 8.12 -4.64
CA ALA A 323 -13.25 7.87 -5.63
C ALA A 323 -13.84 7.34 -6.95
N ILE A 324 -14.80 6.42 -6.88
CA ILE A 324 -15.47 5.85 -8.05
C ILE A 324 -16.45 6.84 -8.69
N ALA A 325 -17.27 7.53 -7.89
CA ALA A 325 -18.23 8.51 -8.40
C ALA A 325 -17.54 9.69 -9.09
N THR A 326 -16.51 10.27 -8.46
CA THR A 326 -15.75 11.39 -9.03
C THR A 326 -14.99 10.95 -10.28
N GLY A 327 -14.42 9.74 -10.25
CA GLY A 327 -13.64 9.20 -11.36
C GLY A 327 -14.47 8.78 -12.58
N ALA A 328 -15.80 8.75 -12.45
CA ALA A 328 -16.75 8.38 -13.50
C ALA A 328 -16.32 7.12 -14.28
N ALA A 329 -15.97 6.05 -13.55
CA ALA A 329 -15.52 4.80 -14.15
C ALA A 329 -16.59 4.23 -15.11
N THR A 330 -16.23 4.08 -16.39
CA THR A 330 -17.12 3.56 -17.45
C THR A 330 -16.79 2.12 -17.84
N SER A 331 -15.78 1.52 -17.23
CA SER A 331 -15.29 0.16 -17.48
C SER A 331 -14.76 -0.45 -16.16
N PRO A 332 -14.50 -1.77 -16.13
CA PRO A 332 -13.98 -2.42 -14.93
C PRO A 332 -12.75 -1.71 -14.35
N VAL A 333 -12.77 -1.44 -13.06
CA VAL A 333 -11.66 -0.77 -12.37
C VAL A 333 -10.51 -1.75 -12.15
N VAL A 334 -9.29 -1.31 -12.43
CA VAL A 334 -8.05 -2.07 -12.19
C VAL A 334 -7.09 -1.24 -11.37
N SER A 335 -6.41 -1.87 -10.41
CA SER A 335 -5.38 -1.21 -9.62
C SER A 335 -4.08 -2.02 -9.60
N GLY A 336 -2.94 -1.33 -9.54
CA GLY A 336 -1.64 -1.95 -9.27
C GLY A 336 -1.41 -2.19 -7.76
N CYS A 337 -2.47 -2.40 -6.98
CA CYS A 337 -2.37 -2.62 -5.54
C CYS A 337 -3.48 -3.54 -5.03
N PRO A 338 -3.14 -4.74 -4.52
CA PRO A 338 -4.14 -5.67 -3.98
C PRO A 338 -5.02 -5.06 -2.88
N SER A 339 -4.46 -4.17 -2.06
CA SER A 339 -5.23 -3.50 -1.00
C SER A 339 -6.32 -2.59 -1.57
N CYS A 340 -6.03 -1.85 -2.65
CA CYS A 340 -7.02 -1.01 -3.32
C CYS A 340 -8.10 -1.88 -3.98
N GLY A 341 -7.71 -2.89 -4.76
CA GLY A 341 -8.64 -3.82 -5.41
C GLY A 341 -9.58 -4.49 -4.40
N TYR A 342 -9.00 -5.03 -3.32
CA TYR A 342 -9.78 -5.66 -2.24
C TYR A 342 -10.77 -4.69 -1.59
N HIS A 343 -10.31 -3.49 -1.24
CA HIS A 343 -11.16 -2.52 -0.53
C HIS A 343 -12.30 -2.00 -1.41
N LEU A 344 -11.99 -1.59 -2.65
CA LEU A 344 -13.01 -1.15 -3.61
C LEU A 344 -14.06 -2.24 -3.83
N THR A 345 -13.65 -3.48 -4.02
CA THR A 345 -14.59 -4.60 -4.18
C THR A 345 -15.45 -4.83 -2.95
N LYS A 346 -14.85 -4.81 -1.75
CA LYS A 346 -15.57 -4.94 -0.49
C LYS A 346 -16.59 -3.81 -0.30
N SER A 347 -16.29 -2.64 -0.84
CA SER A 347 -17.16 -1.46 -0.84
C SER A 347 -18.21 -1.46 -1.96
N GLY A 348 -18.42 -2.58 -2.64
CA GLY A 348 -19.44 -2.72 -3.70
C GLY A 348 -18.99 -2.24 -5.08
N HIS A 349 -17.72 -1.86 -5.26
CA HIS A 349 -17.16 -1.42 -6.54
C HIS A 349 -16.20 -2.48 -7.08
N PRO A 350 -16.64 -3.41 -7.96
CA PRO A 350 -15.81 -4.48 -8.48
C PRO A 350 -14.51 -3.94 -9.08
N ALA A 351 -13.38 -4.33 -8.50
CA ALA A 351 -12.07 -3.89 -8.93
C ALA A 351 -11.11 -5.09 -8.99
N ARG A 352 -10.28 -5.12 -10.02
CA ARG A 352 -9.31 -6.20 -10.27
C ARG A 352 -7.89 -5.74 -9.97
N ASP A 353 -7.01 -6.66 -9.73
CA ASP A 353 -5.58 -6.41 -9.59
C ASP A 353 -4.86 -6.54 -10.95
N LEU A 354 -3.76 -5.81 -11.11
CA LEU A 354 -2.90 -5.91 -12.29
C LEU A 354 -2.46 -7.35 -12.57
N LEU A 355 -2.12 -8.12 -11.53
CA LEU A 355 -1.65 -9.49 -11.67
C LEU A 355 -2.73 -10.41 -12.26
N ASP A 356 -4.01 -10.21 -11.88
CA ASP A 356 -5.13 -10.98 -12.46
C ASP A 356 -5.23 -10.76 -13.97
N LEU A 357 -5.04 -9.51 -14.41
CA LEU A 357 -5.08 -9.17 -15.83
C LEU A 357 -3.86 -9.70 -16.59
N LEU A 358 -2.69 -9.66 -15.98
CA LEU A 358 -1.47 -10.27 -16.56
C LEU A 358 -1.65 -11.77 -16.78
N VAL A 359 -2.19 -12.49 -15.78
CA VAL A 359 -2.50 -13.92 -15.93
C VAL A 359 -3.50 -14.14 -17.05
N GLU A 360 -4.61 -13.41 -17.06
CA GLU A 360 -5.66 -13.56 -18.09
C GLU A 360 -5.14 -13.26 -19.50
N ALA A 361 -4.39 -12.18 -19.68
CA ALA A 361 -3.86 -11.79 -20.98
C ALA A 361 -2.81 -12.78 -21.53
N THR A 362 -2.09 -13.47 -20.65
CA THR A 362 -1.04 -14.42 -21.01
C THR A 362 -1.49 -15.89 -20.99
N THR A 363 -2.73 -16.17 -20.61
CA THR A 363 -3.31 -17.53 -20.64
C THR A 363 -3.98 -17.79 -21.98
N PRO A 364 -3.66 -18.93 -22.66
CA PRO A 364 -4.33 -19.38 -23.88
C PRO A 364 -5.84 -19.56 -23.73
#